data_d4cf08593340c7e64549ed8d38067e8f
#
_entry.id   d4cf08593340c7e64549ed8d38067e8f
#
_cell.length_a   1.000
_cell.length_b   1.000
_cell.length_c   1.000
_cell.angle_alpha   90.00
_cell.angle_beta   90.00
_cell.angle_gamma   90.00
#
_symmetry.space_group_name_H-M   'P 1'
#
loop_
_entity.id
_entity.type
_entity.pdbx_description
1 polymer ?
#
loop_
_entity_poly.entity_id
_entity_poly.type
_entity_poly.pdbx_seq_one_letter_code
_entity_poly.pdbx_strand_id
1 'polypeptide(L)'
;MANTITNRQLFFMLLLTLTGGIVSIAKNMAATVGTNAWLVLITTSLLIGLAAALIVSLNAMHEGQMLFDYAPSLITRPGAYILILFYVAYFLFVVVSLLYGLTRLLHYDFFPKTPQWAFPLAGLPVFCYVAYKGITNVARLSELVGVVFLTVGLLVHLLMAIEGRFSRILPLIDPVKLG
;
A
#
# COMPACT_ATOMS: atom_id res chain seq x y z
N MET A 1 23.11 -13.74 13.97
CA MET A 1 22.58 -12.39 14.25
C MET A 1 21.08 -12.44 14.04
N ALA A 2 20.28 -12.15 15.06
CA ALA A 2 18.83 -12.18 14.94
C ALA A 2 18.39 -11.19 13.87
N ASN A 3 17.69 -11.66 12.85
CA ASN A 3 17.12 -10.86 11.76
C ASN A 3 15.85 -10.14 12.25
N THR A 4 15.99 -9.33 13.31
CA THR A 4 14.86 -8.57 13.85
C THR A 4 14.74 -7.24 13.12
N ILE A 5 13.56 -6.98 12.61
CA ILE A 5 13.20 -5.69 12.00
C ILE A 5 12.99 -4.70 13.14
N THR A 6 13.63 -3.54 13.08
CA THR A 6 13.42 -2.47 14.08
C THR A 6 12.09 -1.75 13.82
N ASN A 7 11.50 -1.16 14.87
CA ASN A 7 10.26 -0.38 14.75
C ASN A 7 10.38 0.76 13.72
N ARG A 8 11.56 1.37 13.61
CA ARG A 8 11.84 2.42 12.63
C ARG A 8 11.80 1.87 11.20
N GLN A 9 12.40 0.71 10.96
CA GLN A 9 12.37 0.02 9.66
C GLN A 9 10.95 -0.38 9.27
N LEU A 10 10.20 -0.91 10.22
CA LEU A 10 8.80 -1.26 10.02
C LEU A 10 7.95 -0.03 9.66
N PHE A 11 8.16 1.08 10.36
CA PHE A 11 7.48 2.35 10.06
C PHE A 11 7.72 2.81 8.63
N PHE A 12 8.97 2.87 8.18
CA PHE A 12 9.29 3.30 6.82
C PHE A 12 8.79 2.33 5.75
N MET A 13 8.83 1.03 6.02
CA MET A 13 8.29 0.01 5.12
C MET A 13 6.77 0.19 4.94
N LEU A 14 6.03 0.41 6.02
CA LEU A 14 4.60 0.68 5.98
C LEU A 14 4.31 2.02 5.30
N LEU A 15 5.06 3.07 5.62
CA LEU A 15 4.91 4.39 5.01
C LEU A 15 5.01 4.32 3.49
N LEU A 16 6.06 3.70 2.94
CA LEU A 16 6.27 3.59 1.49
C LEU A 16 5.18 2.73 0.83
N THR A 17 4.78 1.64 1.47
CA THR A 17 3.72 0.76 0.96
C THR A 17 2.37 1.49 0.89
N LEU A 18 2.01 2.21 1.94
CA LEU A 18 0.76 2.97 2.00
C LEU A 18 0.74 4.13 1.00
N THR A 19 1.85 4.84 0.83
CA THR A 19 1.90 6.00 -0.06
C THR A 19 1.70 5.62 -1.52
N GLY A 20 2.27 4.50 -1.97
CA GLY A 20 2.04 4.00 -3.33
C GLY A 20 0.56 3.73 -3.62
N GLY A 21 -0.19 3.26 -2.64
CA GLY A 21 -1.64 3.07 -2.73
C GLY A 21 -2.43 4.39 -2.72
N ILE A 22 -2.09 5.30 -1.82
CA ILE A 22 -2.83 6.56 -1.62
C ILE A 22 -2.83 7.42 -2.90
N VAL A 23 -1.70 7.57 -3.59
CA VAL A 23 -1.59 8.39 -4.80
C VAL A 23 -2.55 7.90 -5.90
N SER A 24 -2.65 6.59 -6.10
CA SER A 24 -3.53 6.01 -7.11
C SER A 24 -5.01 6.14 -6.72
N ILE A 25 -5.33 5.98 -5.45
CA ILE A 25 -6.70 6.04 -4.92
C ILE A 25 -7.20 7.49 -4.90
N ALA A 26 -6.38 8.45 -4.46
CA ALA A 26 -6.78 9.85 -4.31
C ALA A 26 -7.32 10.46 -5.60
N LYS A 27 -6.68 10.19 -6.74
CA LYS A 27 -7.14 10.67 -8.05
C LYS A 27 -8.52 10.12 -8.42
N ASN A 28 -8.72 8.82 -8.22
CA ASN A 28 -9.99 8.17 -8.55
C ASN A 28 -11.11 8.61 -7.60
N MET A 29 -10.82 8.75 -6.30
CA MET A 29 -11.77 9.25 -5.31
C MET A 29 -12.20 10.69 -5.61
N ALA A 30 -11.25 11.58 -5.92
CA ALA A 30 -11.57 12.95 -6.27
C ALA A 30 -12.47 13.03 -7.52
N ALA A 31 -12.28 12.14 -8.49
CA ALA A 31 -13.10 12.09 -9.71
C ALA A 31 -14.52 11.54 -9.45
N THR A 32 -14.68 10.57 -8.54
CA THR A 32 -15.96 9.90 -8.31
C THR A 32 -16.81 10.57 -7.22
N VAL A 33 -16.18 10.94 -6.10
CA VAL A 33 -16.88 11.42 -4.89
C VAL A 33 -16.64 12.91 -4.64
N GLY A 34 -15.71 13.54 -5.37
CA GLY A 34 -15.41 14.96 -5.24
C GLY A 34 -14.96 15.34 -3.81
N THR A 35 -15.57 16.40 -3.28
CA THR A 35 -15.26 16.92 -1.93
C THR A 35 -15.63 15.99 -0.79
N ASN A 36 -16.49 14.97 -1.02
CA ASN A 36 -16.88 13.98 -0.02
C ASN A 36 -15.83 12.86 0.20
N ALA A 37 -14.71 12.89 -0.52
CA ALA A 37 -13.66 11.87 -0.44
C ALA A 37 -13.13 11.65 1.00
N TRP A 38 -13.11 12.70 1.83
CA TRP A 38 -12.67 12.59 3.22
C TRP A 38 -13.60 11.71 4.08
N LEU A 39 -14.92 11.72 3.84
CA LEU A 39 -15.88 10.84 4.53
C LEU A 39 -15.62 9.38 4.18
N VAL A 40 -15.37 9.09 2.91
CA VAL A 40 -15.05 7.73 2.46
C VAL A 40 -13.74 7.25 3.08
N LEU A 41 -12.73 8.13 3.16
CA LEU A 41 -11.46 7.80 3.79
C LEU A 41 -11.62 7.47 5.29
N ILE A 42 -12.37 8.28 6.03
CA ILE A 42 -12.62 8.03 7.47
C ILE A 42 -13.36 6.71 7.67
N THR A 43 -14.46 6.50 6.94
CA THR A 43 -15.28 5.28 7.08
C THR A 43 -14.48 4.03 6.72
N THR A 44 -13.73 4.08 5.63
CA THR A 44 -12.87 2.97 5.20
C THR A 44 -11.76 2.71 6.22
N SER A 45 -11.13 3.76 6.74
CA SER A 45 -10.08 3.63 7.77
C SER A 45 -10.59 3.00 9.06
N LEU A 46 -11.82 3.35 9.48
CA LEU A 46 -12.46 2.73 10.65
C LEU A 46 -12.71 1.23 10.42
N LEU A 47 -13.25 0.85 9.25
CA LEU A 47 -13.50 -0.55 8.91
C LEU A 47 -12.20 -1.36 8.84
N ILE A 48 -11.17 -0.82 8.20
CA ILE A 48 -9.85 -1.46 8.12
C ILE A 48 -9.22 -1.54 9.52
N GLY A 49 -9.35 -0.50 10.33
CA GLY A 49 -8.86 -0.48 11.71
C GLY A 49 -9.50 -1.56 12.58
N LEU A 50 -10.82 -1.75 12.46
CA LEU A 50 -11.53 -2.84 13.15
C LEU A 50 -11.06 -4.22 12.66
N ALA A 51 -10.92 -4.42 11.36
CA ALA A 51 -10.41 -5.66 10.80
C ALA A 51 -8.97 -5.95 11.28
N ALA A 52 -8.11 -4.94 11.28
CA ALA A 52 -6.74 -5.05 11.78
C ALA A 52 -6.71 -5.39 13.29
N ALA A 53 -7.56 -4.77 14.10
CA ALA A 53 -7.67 -5.07 15.52
C ALA A 53 -8.09 -6.52 15.77
N LEU A 54 -9.04 -7.05 14.98
CA LEU A 54 -9.43 -8.46 15.03
C LEU A 54 -8.27 -9.39 14.67
N ILE A 55 -7.52 -9.09 13.61
CA ILE A 55 -6.35 -9.91 13.21
C ILE A 55 -5.28 -9.89 14.31
N VAL A 56 -5.00 -8.72 14.88
CA VAL A 56 -4.01 -8.58 15.97
C VAL A 56 -4.46 -9.38 17.20
N SER A 57 -5.74 -9.31 17.58
CA SER A 57 -6.26 -10.08 18.72
C SER A 57 -6.19 -11.59 18.48
N LEU A 58 -6.49 -12.05 17.26
CA LEU A 58 -6.35 -13.46 16.88
C LEU A 58 -4.88 -13.93 16.94
N ASN A 59 -3.96 -13.13 16.43
CA ASN A 59 -2.54 -13.44 16.49
C ASN A 59 -2.00 -13.48 17.93
N ALA A 60 -2.50 -12.60 18.81
CA ALA A 60 -2.14 -12.61 20.23
C ALA A 60 -2.58 -13.90 20.96
N MET A 61 -3.65 -14.54 20.49
CA MET A 61 -4.12 -15.83 21.03
C MET A 61 -3.29 -17.02 20.50
N HIS A 62 -2.52 -16.84 19.43
CA HIS A 62 -1.73 -17.90 18.76
C HIS A 62 -0.26 -17.46 18.61
N GLU A 63 0.38 -17.15 19.73
CA GLU A 63 1.76 -16.67 19.76
C GLU A 63 2.73 -17.62 19.04
N GLY A 64 3.55 -17.05 18.13
CA GLY A 64 4.56 -17.80 17.37
C GLY A 64 4.04 -18.60 16.17
N GLN A 65 2.73 -18.57 15.89
CA GLN A 65 2.13 -19.24 14.73
C GLN A 65 1.77 -18.19 13.67
N MET A 66 1.91 -18.57 12.40
CA MET A 66 1.40 -17.76 11.30
C MET A 66 -0.11 -17.98 11.12
N LEU A 67 -0.82 -17.01 10.54
CA LEU A 67 -2.25 -17.13 10.23
C LEU A 67 -2.58 -18.46 9.53
N PHE A 68 -1.72 -18.91 8.64
CA PHE A 68 -1.94 -20.15 7.88
C PHE A 68 -1.75 -21.43 8.71
N ASP A 69 -1.03 -21.37 9.82
CA ASP A 69 -0.79 -22.51 10.71
C ASP A 69 -2.00 -22.78 11.60
N TYR A 70 -2.65 -21.72 12.10
CA TYR A 70 -3.83 -21.86 12.98
C TYR A 70 -5.17 -21.73 12.25
N ALA A 71 -5.21 -21.25 11.00
CA ALA A 71 -6.44 -21.17 10.22
C ALA A 71 -7.22 -22.52 10.14
N PRO A 72 -6.56 -23.70 9.99
CA PRO A 72 -7.26 -24.97 10.00
C PRO A 72 -7.95 -25.33 11.32
N SER A 73 -7.54 -24.74 12.44
CA SER A 73 -8.17 -24.95 13.75
C SER A 73 -9.40 -24.06 13.97
N LEU A 74 -9.44 -22.90 13.30
CA LEU A 74 -10.58 -21.96 13.36
C LEU A 74 -11.65 -22.27 12.32
N ILE A 75 -11.20 -22.72 11.14
CA ILE A 75 -12.04 -23.03 9.99
C ILE A 75 -11.73 -24.48 9.61
N THR A 76 -12.68 -25.19 8.99
CA THR A 76 -12.40 -26.55 8.50
C THR A 76 -11.19 -26.57 7.56
N ARG A 77 -10.44 -27.69 7.51
CA ARG A 77 -9.25 -27.84 6.64
C ARG A 77 -9.48 -27.37 5.20
N PRO A 78 -10.59 -27.76 4.49
CA PRO A 78 -10.83 -27.25 3.14
C PRO A 78 -11.06 -25.73 3.12
N GLY A 79 -11.70 -25.15 4.14
CA GLY A 79 -11.87 -23.70 4.26
C GLY A 79 -10.55 -22.96 4.39
N ALA A 80 -9.58 -23.51 5.14
CA ALA A 80 -8.23 -22.94 5.26
C ALA A 80 -7.48 -22.93 3.91
N TYR A 81 -7.58 -24.00 3.11
CA TYR A 81 -6.98 -24.02 1.76
C TYR A 81 -7.60 -22.98 0.83
N ILE A 82 -8.91 -22.78 0.87
CA ILE A 82 -9.60 -21.74 0.10
C ILE A 82 -9.11 -20.37 0.53
N LEU A 83 -8.97 -20.11 1.82
CA LEU A 83 -8.45 -18.87 2.37
C LEU A 83 -7.02 -18.60 1.85
N ILE A 84 -6.14 -19.60 1.92
CA ILE A 84 -4.76 -19.49 1.42
C ILE A 84 -4.74 -19.16 -0.08
N LEU A 85 -5.57 -19.85 -0.87
CA LEU A 85 -5.67 -19.60 -2.30
C LEU A 85 -6.12 -18.17 -2.60
N PHE A 86 -7.10 -17.67 -1.84
CA PHE A 86 -7.57 -16.29 -1.95
C PHE A 86 -6.45 -15.28 -1.62
N TYR A 87 -5.67 -15.52 -0.57
CA TYR A 87 -4.53 -14.67 -0.21
C TYR A 87 -3.46 -14.65 -1.32
N VAL A 88 -3.10 -15.82 -1.85
CA VAL A 88 -2.12 -15.92 -2.94
C VAL A 88 -2.63 -15.17 -4.18
N ALA A 89 -3.89 -15.38 -4.56
CA ALA A 89 -4.49 -14.70 -5.71
C ALA A 89 -4.54 -13.17 -5.50
N TYR A 90 -4.89 -12.73 -4.30
CA TYR A 90 -4.91 -11.31 -3.93
C TYR A 90 -3.51 -10.68 -4.02
N PHE A 91 -2.48 -11.31 -3.45
CA PHE A 91 -1.12 -10.79 -3.51
C PHE A 91 -0.57 -10.77 -4.94
N LEU A 92 -0.87 -11.78 -5.75
CA LEU A 92 -0.51 -11.78 -7.18
C LEU A 92 -1.20 -10.62 -7.91
N PHE A 93 -2.47 -10.39 -7.66
CA PHE A 93 -3.21 -9.27 -8.23
C PHE A 93 -2.59 -7.92 -7.84
N VAL A 94 -2.21 -7.75 -6.57
CA VAL A 94 -1.54 -6.53 -6.07
C VAL A 94 -0.19 -6.33 -6.77
N VAL A 95 0.64 -7.37 -6.88
CA VAL A 95 1.95 -7.29 -7.56
C VAL A 95 1.78 -6.90 -9.02
N VAL A 96 0.87 -7.54 -9.75
CA VAL A 96 0.59 -7.22 -11.16
C VAL A 96 0.08 -5.78 -11.30
N SER A 97 -0.80 -5.33 -10.41
CA SER A 97 -1.34 -3.97 -10.44
C SER A 97 -0.26 -2.92 -10.20
N LEU A 98 0.65 -3.16 -9.25
CA LEU A 98 1.78 -2.27 -8.97
C LEU A 98 2.76 -2.22 -10.15
N LEU A 99 3.10 -3.38 -10.73
CA LEU A 99 3.95 -3.45 -11.93
C LEU A 99 3.32 -2.71 -13.11
N TYR A 100 2.03 -2.88 -13.32
CA TYR A 100 1.29 -2.17 -14.36
C TYR A 100 1.30 -0.66 -14.13
N GLY A 101 1.04 -0.20 -12.92
CA GLY A 101 1.09 1.21 -12.54
C GLY A 101 2.48 1.82 -12.75
N LEU A 102 3.53 1.13 -12.31
CA LEU A 102 4.92 1.54 -12.50
C LEU A 102 5.29 1.59 -13.99
N THR A 103 4.90 0.58 -14.76
CA THR A 103 5.13 0.53 -16.21
C THR A 103 4.49 1.72 -16.91
N ARG A 104 3.25 2.04 -16.57
CA ARG A 104 2.55 3.20 -17.15
C ARG A 104 3.26 4.50 -16.82
N LEU A 105 3.61 4.72 -15.56
CA LEU A 105 4.31 5.91 -15.12
C LEU A 105 5.65 6.07 -15.86
N LEU A 106 6.45 5.01 -15.92
CA LEU A 106 7.74 5.06 -16.61
C LEU A 106 7.58 5.30 -18.12
N HIS A 107 6.61 4.64 -18.77
CA HIS A 107 6.40 4.78 -20.19
C HIS A 107 5.87 6.17 -20.58
N TYR A 108 4.83 6.68 -19.90
CA TYR A 108 4.19 7.93 -20.29
C TYR A 108 4.94 9.18 -19.82
N ASP A 109 5.54 9.14 -18.62
CA ASP A 109 6.13 10.33 -18.02
C ASP A 109 7.64 10.45 -18.27
N PHE A 110 8.35 9.32 -18.40
CA PHE A 110 9.82 9.33 -18.49
C PHE A 110 10.37 8.80 -19.82
N PHE A 111 9.83 7.71 -20.36
CA PHE A 111 10.40 6.99 -21.50
C PHE A 111 9.35 6.66 -22.58
N PRO A 112 8.76 7.64 -23.25
CA PRO A 112 7.66 7.40 -24.20
C PRO A 112 8.05 6.58 -25.43
N LYS A 113 9.35 6.52 -25.75
CA LYS A 113 9.87 5.73 -26.89
C LYS A 113 10.20 4.27 -26.54
N THR A 114 10.21 3.91 -25.24
CA THR A 114 10.54 2.55 -24.80
C THR A 114 9.27 1.70 -24.77
N PRO A 115 9.27 0.50 -25.33
CA PRO A 115 8.09 -0.37 -25.30
C PRO A 115 7.71 -0.77 -23.87
N GLN A 116 6.41 -0.81 -23.57
CA GLN A 116 5.89 -1.03 -22.21
C GLN A 116 6.36 -2.35 -21.57
N TRP A 117 6.54 -3.41 -22.36
CA TRP A 117 6.99 -4.72 -21.86
C TRP A 117 8.43 -4.72 -21.33
N ALA A 118 9.26 -3.76 -21.76
CA ALA A 118 10.66 -3.67 -21.31
C ALA A 118 10.78 -3.35 -19.82
N PHE A 119 9.86 -2.57 -19.25
CA PHE A 119 9.90 -2.18 -17.84
C PHE A 119 9.66 -3.35 -16.88
N PRO A 120 8.58 -4.16 -17.02
CA PRO A 120 8.41 -5.32 -16.17
C PRO A 120 9.49 -6.37 -16.36
N LEU A 121 10.00 -6.53 -17.59
CA LEU A 121 11.10 -7.46 -17.86
C LEU A 121 12.39 -7.05 -17.14
N ALA A 122 12.71 -5.77 -17.09
CA ALA A 122 13.86 -5.25 -16.36
C ALA A 122 13.64 -5.25 -14.83
N GLY A 123 12.41 -4.99 -14.39
CA GLY A 123 12.06 -4.94 -12.96
C GLY A 123 11.95 -6.30 -12.28
N LEU A 124 11.44 -7.31 -12.98
CA LEU A 124 11.23 -8.66 -12.44
C LEU A 124 12.50 -9.26 -11.79
N PRO A 125 13.69 -9.27 -12.42
CA PRO A 125 14.90 -9.80 -11.80
C PRO A 125 15.25 -9.06 -10.50
N VAL A 126 15.06 -7.74 -10.45
CA VAL A 126 15.33 -6.93 -9.25
C VAL A 126 14.38 -7.31 -8.13
N PHE A 127 13.09 -7.45 -8.40
CA PHE A 127 12.10 -7.86 -7.41
C PHE A 127 12.34 -9.28 -6.92
N CYS A 128 12.67 -10.23 -7.81
CA CYS A 128 13.05 -11.59 -7.43
C CYS A 128 14.30 -11.60 -6.54
N TYR A 129 15.31 -10.80 -6.88
CA TYR A 129 16.52 -10.68 -6.06
C TYR A 129 16.23 -10.12 -4.66
N VAL A 130 15.42 -9.07 -4.59
CA VAL A 130 15.02 -8.46 -3.31
C VAL A 130 14.21 -9.46 -2.46
N ALA A 131 13.27 -10.19 -3.07
CA ALA A 131 12.50 -11.23 -2.41
C ALA A 131 13.39 -12.37 -1.88
N TYR A 132 14.36 -12.80 -2.68
CA TYR A 132 15.34 -13.82 -2.27
C TYR A 132 16.19 -13.38 -1.08
N LYS A 133 16.58 -12.10 -1.01
CA LYS A 133 17.36 -11.54 0.11
C LYS A 133 16.56 -11.40 1.41
N GLY A 134 15.26 -11.55 1.35
CA GLY A 134 14.36 -11.58 2.50
C GLY A 134 13.94 -10.19 3.01
N ILE A 135 12.93 -10.21 3.85
CA ILE A 135 12.21 -9.01 4.33
C ILE A 135 13.09 -8.02 5.11
N THR A 136 14.14 -8.49 5.78
CA THR A 136 15.06 -7.64 6.54
C THR A 136 15.82 -6.66 5.65
N ASN A 137 16.21 -7.09 4.44
CA ASN A 137 16.87 -6.21 3.48
C ASN A 137 15.90 -5.22 2.86
N VAL A 138 14.66 -5.64 2.61
CA VAL A 138 13.58 -4.73 2.19
C VAL A 138 13.36 -3.65 3.25
N ALA A 139 13.30 -4.02 4.52
CA ALA A 139 13.11 -3.10 5.63
C ALA A 139 14.25 -2.07 5.76
N ARG A 140 15.51 -2.50 5.58
CA ARG A 140 16.67 -1.59 5.57
C ARG A 140 16.63 -0.63 4.38
N LEU A 141 16.31 -1.13 3.19
CA LEU A 141 16.17 -0.28 2.00
C LEU A 141 15.03 0.73 2.17
N SER A 142 13.91 0.28 2.72
CA SER A 142 12.75 1.14 2.99
C SER A 142 13.08 2.25 3.98
N GLU A 143 13.92 2.00 4.97
CA GLU A 143 14.39 3.01 5.91
C GLU A 143 15.21 4.10 5.19
N LEU A 144 16.15 3.71 4.32
CA LEU A 144 17.00 4.63 3.59
C LEU A 144 16.19 5.48 2.60
N VAL A 145 15.36 4.83 1.78
CA VAL A 145 14.51 5.50 0.79
C VAL A 145 13.41 6.30 1.48
N GLY A 146 12.85 5.78 2.56
CA GLY A 146 11.75 6.40 3.29
C GLY A 146 12.10 7.74 3.92
N VAL A 147 13.32 7.91 4.43
CA VAL A 147 13.80 9.21 4.96
C VAL A 147 13.84 10.26 3.85
N VAL A 148 14.41 9.91 2.69
CA VAL A 148 14.46 10.80 1.53
C VAL A 148 13.05 11.14 1.06
N PHE A 149 12.20 10.13 0.93
CA PHE A 149 10.81 10.28 0.50
C PHE A 149 10.01 11.19 1.44
N LEU A 150 10.16 11.01 2.75
CA LEU A 150 9.45 11.82 3.75
C LEU A 150 9.93 13.28 3.72
N THR A 151 11.24 13.51 3.57
CA THR A 151 11.81 14.85 3.49
C THR A 151 11.33 15.60 2.25
N VAL A 152 11.43 14.95 1.07
CA VAL A 152 10.96 15.55 -0.20
C VAL A 152 9.43 15.74 -0.16
N GLY A 153 8.69 14.76 0.35
CA GLY A 153 7.23 14.84 0.50
C GLY A 153 6.82 16.02 1.38
N LEU A 154 7.46 16.21 2.53
CA LEU A 154 7.21 17.36 3.40
C LEU A 154 7.48 18.69 2.70
N LEU A 155 8.61 18.81 2.00
CA LEU A 155 8.95 20.04 1.25
C LEU A 155 7.87 20.34 0.19
N VAL A 156 7.47 19.34 -0.58
CA VAL A 156 6.42 19.51 -1.60
C VAL A 156 5.09 19.95 -0.96
N HIS A 157 4.69 19.30 0.14
CA HIS A 157 3.45 19.68 0.83
C HIS A 157 3.49 21.08 1.43
N LEU A 158 4.65 21.51 1.96
CA LEU A 158 4.84 22.88 2.44
C LEU A 158 4.72 23.91 1.30
N LEU A 159 5.35 23.63 0.15
CA LEU A 159 5.23 24.49 -1.02
C LEU A 159 3.77 24.57 -1.52
N MET A 160 3.10 23.43 -1.59
CA MET A 160 1.68 23.38 -1.99
C MET A 160 0.78 24.11 -0.99
N ALA A 161 1.09 24.10 0.31
CA ALA A 161 0.33 24.82 1.32
C ALA A 161 0.50 26.34 1.20
N ILE A 162 1.68 26.82 0.79
CA ILE A 162 1.96 28.24 0.57
C ILE A 162 1.23 28.75 -0.68
N GLU A 163 1.17 27.97 -1.76
CA GLU A 163 0.52 28.34 -3.02
C GLU A 163 -0.97 27.93 -3.08
N GLY A 164 -1.42 27.12 -2.12
CA GLY A 164 -2.77 26.53 -2.11
C GLY A 164 -3.87 27.55 -1.87
N ARG A 165 -4.90 27.51 -2.73
CA ARG A 165 -6.14 28.28 -2.54
C ARG A 165 -7.10 27.45 -1.68
N PHE A 166 -7.15 27.72 -0.39
CA PHE A 166 -8.06 27.06 0.56
C PHE A 166 -9.55 27.19 0.20
N SER A 167 -9.91 28.19 -0.58
CA SER A 167 -11.29 28.36 -1.10
C SER A 167 -11.78 27.20 -1.98
N ARG A 168 -10.89 26.37 -2.50
CA ARG A 168 -11.25 25.19 -3.31
C ARG A 168 -11.65 23.96 -2.48
N ILE A 169 -11.48 24.02 -1.17
CA ILE A 169 -11.88 22.94 -0.25
C ILE A 169 -13.37 23.05 0.10
N LEU A 170 -13.98 24.21 -0.13
CA LEU A 170 -15.39 24.44 0.10
C LEU A 170 -16.23 24.16 -1.16
N PRO A 171 -17.44 23.57 -1.02
CA PRO A 171 -18.07 23.10 0.22
C PRO A 171 -17.48 21.78 0.71
N LEU A 172 -17.36 21.63 2.05
CA LEU A 172 -16.82 20.41 2.68
C LEU A 172 -17.68 19.17 2.41
N ILE A 173 -18.96 19.36 2.16
CA ILE A 173 -19.91 18.30 1.84
C ILE A 173 -20.69 18.72 0.60
N ASP A 174 -20.70 17.89 -0.42
CA ASP A 174 -21.52 18.07 -1.63
C ASP A 174 -22.66 17.05 -1.58
N PRO A 175 -23.90 17.49 -1.28
CA PRO A 175 -25.05 16.59 -1.14
C PRO A 175 -25.45 15.94 -2.48
N VAL A 176 -25.13 16.57 -3.62
CA VAL A 176 -25.45 16.03 -4.95
C VAL A 176 -24.69 14.77 -5.29
N LYS A 177 -23.51 14.56 -4.69
CA LYS A 177 -22.66 13.39 -4.93
C LYS A 177 -22.79 12.31 -3.86
N LEU A 178 -23.73 12.43 -2.93
CA LEU A 178 -24.03 11.43 -1.91
C LEU A 178 -25.23 10.53 -2.27
N GLY A 179 -25.98 10.86 -3.30
CA GLY A 179 -27.06 10.08 -3.89
C GLY A 179 -26.55 9.43 -5.17
#